data_6d0ba9a681f498bce1dcb133915d3f41
#
_entry.id   6d0ba9a681f498bce1dcb133915d3f41
#
_cell.length_a   1.000
_cell.length_b   1.000
_cell.length_c   1.000
_cell.angle_alpha   90.00
_cell.angle_beta   90.00
_cell.angle_gamma   90.00
#
_symmetry.space_group_name_H-M   'P 1'
#
loop_
_entity.id
_entity.type
_entity.pdbx_description
1 polymer ?
#
loop_
_entity_poly.entity_id
_entity_poly.type
_entity_poly.pdbx_seq_one_letter_code
_entity_poly.pdbx_strand_id
1 'polypeptide(L)'
;FVNDVDGTPYYSLNYKGEPVILPSAMGFELRGVLKAQKIEIEKDGTIDKVDYKPSNSFHDGFELLKVERDSFDETWEPVWGEESQIRNHYNEMLVCLKQTSTDRAMNIRFRLFDDGLGFRYEFPEQKTMSYFVINEELTQFAMAGDHTAWWIPGDYDTQEYNYTQSRLSEIPSLFES
;
A
#
# COMPACT_ATOMS: atom_id res chain seq x y z
N PHE A 1 11.19 -5.98 2.24
CA PHE A 1 11.83 -6.90 1.27
C PHE A 1 10.84 -7.30 0.18
N VAL A 2 11.36 -7.77 -0.94
CA VAL A 2 10.55 -8.36 -2.02
C VAL A 2 10.80 -9.86 -1.97
N ASN A 3 9.73 -10.66 -2.06
CA ASN A 3 9.83 -12.11 -2.05
C ASN A 3 10.49 -12.60 -3.35
N ASP A 4 11.53 -13.41 -3.24
CA ASP A 4 12.29 -13.92 -4.40
C ASP A 4 11.53 -14.95 -5.24
N VAL A 5 10.42 -15.51 -4.72
CA VAL A 5 9.63 -16.54 -5.42
C VAL A 5 8.61 -15.93 -6.35
N ASP A 6 7.85 -14.94 -5.85
CA ASP A 6 6.71 -14.37 -6.56
C ASP A 6 6.78 -12.85 -6.76
N GLY A 7 7.80 -12.19 -6.20
CA GLY A 7 7.97 -10.75 -6.31
C GLY A 7 6.98 -9.93 -5.48
N THR A 8 6.35 -10.51 -4.46
CA THR A 8 5.46 -9.79 -3.56
C THR A 8 6.26 -8.89 -2.62
N PRO A 9 5.94 -7.57 -2.51
CA PRO A 9 6.55 -6.69 -1.53
C PRO A 9 6.02 -6.98 -0.13
N TYR A 10 6.92 -7.04 0.85
CA TYR A 10 6.59 -7.20 2.27
C TYR A 10 7.26 -6.11 3.12
N TYR A 11 6.61 -5.74 4.20
CA TYR A 11 7.20 -4.95 5.26
C TYR A 11 7.05 -5.64 6.62
N SER A 12 7.84 -5.25 7.58
CA SER A 12 7.72 -5.61 8.98
C SER A 12 8.16 -4.45 9.85
N LEU A 13 7.67 -4.37 11.08
CA LEU A 13 8.02 -3.33 12.03
C LEU A 13 8.44 -3.93 13.36
N ASN A 14 9.60 -3.50 13.85
CA ASN A 14 10.08 -3.81 15.20
C ASN A 14 10.19 -2.51 16.00
N TYR A 15 9.89 -2.58 17.28
CA TYR A 15 10.10 -1.49 18.23
C TYR A 15 10.96 -1.97 19.39
N LYS A 16 12.09 -1.31 19.63
CA LYS A 16 13.08 -1.69 20.68
C LYS A 16 13.53 -3.16 20.62
N GLY A 17 13.61 -3.70 19.39
CA GLY A 17 14.02 -5.09 19.16
C GLY A 17 12.89 -6.11 19.16
N GLU A 18 11.69 -5.74 19.61
CA GLU A 18 10.52 -6.63 19.62
C GLU A 18 9.64 -6.41 18.38
N PRO A 19 9.08 -7.47 17.80
CA PRO A 19 8.21 -7.36 16.65
C PRO A 19 6.87 -6.70 17.02
N VAL A 20 6.42 -5.75 16.21
CA VAL A 20 5.09 -5.12 16.29
C VAL A 20 4.22 -5.58 15.13
N ILE A 21 4.76 -5.53 13.91
CA ILE A 21 4.12 -6.04 12.70
C ILE A 21 5.05 -7.12 12.11
N LEU A 22 4.53 -8.31 11.99
CA LEU A 22 5.17 -9.44 11.31
C LEU A 22 5.21 -9.19 9.80
N PRO A 23 5.97 -9.98 9.00
CA PRO A 23 5.98 -9.83 7.55
C PRO A 23 4.57 -9.75 6.97
N SER A 24 4.25 -8.59 6.41
CA SER A 24 2.92 -8.23 5.90
C SER A 24 3.04 -7.81 4.44
N ALA A 25 2.21 -8.40 3.58
CA ALA A 25 2.22 -8.11 2.14
C ALA A 25 1.65 -6.73 1.84
N MET A 26 2.08 -6.17 0.70
CA MET A 26 1.68 -4.85 0.21
C MET A 26 1.33 -4.94 -1.28
N GLY A 27 0.38 -4.12 -1.70
CA GLY A 27 0.01 -3.99 -3.11
C GLY A 27 -1.49 -3.89 -3.34
N PHE A 28 -1.89 -4.08 -4.59
CA PHE A 28 -3.26 -3.85 -5.04
C PHE A 28 -3.73 -4.92 -6.01
N GLU A 29 -5.04 -5.12 -6.05
CA GLU A 29 -5.74 -5.68 -7.20
C GLU A 29 -6.28 -4.52 -8.02
N LEU A 30 -5.92 -4.47 -9.31
CA LEU A 30 -6.42 -3.45 -10.21
C LEU A 30 -7.66 -3.98 -10.92
N ARG A 31 -8.62 -3.11 -11.17
CA ARG A 31 -9.73 -3.44 -12.06
C ARG A 31 -9.18 -3.58 -13.47
N GLY A 32 -9.54 -4.68 -14.14
CA GLY A 32 -9.11 -4.90 -15.53
C GLY A 32 -9.38 -3.66 -16.37
N VAL A 33 -8.32 -3.04 -16.87
CA VAL A 33 -8.45 -1.93 -17.81
C VAL A 33 -9.21 -2.48 -19.01
N LEU A 34 -10.38 -1.92 -19.30
CA LEU A 34 -11.03 -2.13 -20.59
C LEU A 34 -10.02 -1.72 -21.65
N LYS A 35 -9.45 -2.70 -22.35
CA LYS A 35 -8.50 -2.44 -23.41
C LYS A 35 -9.14 -1.54 -24.44
N ALA A 36 -8.41 -0.47 -24.76
CA ALA A 36 -8.40 -0.04 -26.14
C ALA A 36 -7.82 -1.24 -26.91
N GLN A 37 -8.65 -2.01 -27.58
CA GLN A 37 -8.21 -3.04 -28.51
C GLN A 37 -7.39 -2.31 -29.56
N LYS A 38 -6.08 -2.51 -29.56
CA LYS A 38 -5.27 -2.18 -30.69
C LYS A 38 -5.65 -3.21 -31.76
N ILE A 39 -6.61 -2.84 -32.59
CA ILE A 39 -7.00 -3.64 -33.75
C ILE A 39 -5.87 -3.47 -34.74
N GLU A 40 -4.95 -4.40 -34.81
CA GLU A 40 -4.00 -4.50 -35.92
C GLU A 40 -4.77 -5.21 -37.05
N ILE A 41 -5.13 -4.43 -38.06
CA ILE A 41 -5.72 -4.95 -39.29
C ILE A 41 -4.52 -5.33 -40.18
N GLU A 42 -4.33 -6.62 -40.41
CA GLU A 42 -3.39 -7.12 -41.40
C GLU A 42 -3.76 -6.61 -42.80
N LYS A 43 -2.76 -6.53 -43.72
CA LYS A 43 -3.00 -6.02 -45.08
C LYS A 43 -4.01 -6.84 -45.87
N ASP A 44 -4.34 -8.03 -45.43
CA ASP A 44 -5.34 -8.92 -46.02
C ASP A 44 -6.74 -8.79 -45.40
N GLY A 45 -6.90 -7.89 -44.41
CA GLY A 45 -8.17 -7.65 -43.70
C GLY A 45 -8.46 -8.63 -42.59
N THR A 46 -7.55 -9.53 -42.22
CA THR A 46 -7.70 -10.40 -41.07
C THR A 46 -7.41 -9.64 -39.75
N ILE A 47 -8.24 -9.87 -38.72
CA ILE A 47 -8.07 -9.31 -37.40
C ILE A 47 -7.32 -10.34 -36.56
N ASP A 48 -6.06 -10.08 -36.25
CA ASP A 48 -5.33 -10.89 -35.31
C ASP A 48 -5.77 -10.49 -33.87
N LYS A 49 -6.62 -11.32 -33.26
CA LYS A 49 -7.01 -11.18 -31.86
C LYS A 49 -5.84 -11.62 -31.00
N VAL A 50 -4.94 -10.73 -30.68
CA VAL A 50 -4.01 -10.95 -29.60
C VAL A 50 -4.80 -10.91 -28.29
N ASP A 51 -5.10 -12.09 -27.73
CA ASP A 51 -5.67 -12.24 -26.39
C ASP A 51 -4.62 -11.85 -25.35
N TYR A 52 -4.49 -10.56 -25.17
CA TYR A 52 -3.72 -10.00 -24.08
C TYR A 52 -4.59 -10.06 -22.82
N LYS A 53 -4.33 -10.95 -21.91
CA LYS A 53 -4.90 -10.88 -20.56
C LYS A 53 -4.11 -9.83 -19.78
N PRO A 54 -4.65 -8.63 -19.53
CA PRO A 54 -4.00 -7.71 -18.60
C PRO A 54 -3.96 -8.41 -17.25
N SER A 55 -2.78 -8.52 -16.67
CA SER A 55 -2.69 -8.92 -15.27
C SER A 55 -3.33 -7.81 -14.44
N ASN A 56 -4.35 -8.14 -13.66
CA ASN A 56 -4.96 -7.24 -12.68
C ASN A 56 -4.10 -7.15 -11.42
N SER A 57 -3.19 -8.08 -11.25
CA SER A 57 -2.29 -8.12 -10.11
C SER A 57 -1.33 -6.93 -10.12
N PHE A 58 -1.29 -6.22 -9.02
CA PHE A 58 -0.31 -5.18 -8.74
C PHE A 58 0.21 -5.35 -7.29
N HIS A 59 0.36 -6.60 -6.88
CA HIS A 59 0.86 -7.04 -5.58
C HIS A 59 1.95 -8.12 -5.69
N ASP A 60 2.26 -8.61 -6.90
CA ASP A 60 3.29 -9.61 -7.18
C ASP A 60 4.12 -9.24 -8.42
N GLY A 61 5.11 -10.07 -8.76
CA GLY A 61 5.96 -9.89 -9.94
C GLY A 61 6.86 -8.66 -9.89
N PHE A 62 7.09 -8.09 -8.72
CA PHE A 62 7.95 -6.94 -8.55
C PHE A 62 9.42 -7.32 -8.36
N GLU A 63 10.28 -6.49 -8.93
CA GLU A 63 11.70 -6.42 -8.64
C GLU A 63 12.01 -5.11 -7.94
N LEU A 64 12.96 -5.15 -7.02
CA LEU A 64 13.48 -3.96 -6.36
C LEU A 64 14.43 -3.22 -7.30
N LEU A 65 14.08 -2.01 -7.70
CA LEU A 65 14.94 -1.16 -8.53
C LEU A 65 15.91 -0.34 -7.68
N LYS A 66 15.40 0.31 -6.63
CA LYS A 66 16.16 1.29 -5.86
C LYS A 66 15.57 1.45 -4.47
N VAL A 67 16.44 1.75 -3.50
CA VAL A 67 16.06 2.23 -2.17
C VAL A 67 16.79 3.54 -1.89
N GLU A 68 16.04 4.59 -1.62
CA GLU A 68 16.56 5.87 -1.16
C GLU A 68 16.25 6.05 0.32
N ARG A 69 17.16 6.68 1.05
CA ARG A 69 16.97 7.00 2.47
C ARG A 69 17.30 8.45 2.71
N ASP A 70 16.49 9.07 3.55
CA ASP A 70 16.63 10.47 3.96
C ASP A 70 16.17 10.63 5.40
N SER A 71 16.39 11.80 5.97
CA SER A 71 15.89 12.20 7.28
C SER A 71 15.43 13.64 7.25
N PHE A 72 14.42 13.95 8.05
CA PHE A 72 13.85 15.28 8.13
C PHE A 72 13.69 15.69 9.59
N ASP A 73 13.98 16.93 9.91
CA ASP A 73 13.82 17.50 11.25
C ASP A 73 13.47 18.99 11.12
N GLU A 74 12.25 19.33 11.47
CA GLU A 74 11.72 20.69 11.43
C GLU A 74 10.79 20.90 12.62
N THR A 75 10.82 22.09 13.19
CA THR A 75 9.82 22.52 14.18
C THR A 75 9.01 23.65 13.57
N TRP A 76 7.70 23.52 13.63
CA TRP A 76 6.77 24.53 13.11
C TRP A 76 5.76 24.96 14.18
N GLU A 77 5.21 26.14 14.03
CA GLU A 77 4.22 26.74 14.93
C GLU A 77 2.84 26.64 14.28
N PRO A 78 1.89 25.89 14.86
CA PRO A 78 0.51 25.87 14.36
C PRO A 78 -0.17 27.20 14.61
N VAL A 79 -1.11 27.58 13.74
CA VAL A 79 -1.89 28.83 13.87
C VAL A 79 -2.74 28.81 15.13
N TRP A 80 -3.21 27.62 15.53
CA TRP A 80 -3.95 27.35 16.75
C TRP A 80 -3.82 25.87 17.11
N GLY A 81 -4.06 25.51 18.35
CA GLY A 81 -3.93 24.15 18.86
C GLY A 81 -3.51 24.12 20.33
N GLU A 82 -3.37 22.94 20.88
CA GLU A 82 -2.93 22.74 22.27
C GLU A 82 -1.42 22.95 22.42
N GLU A 83 -0.67 22.62 21.37
CA GLU A 83 0.78 22.75 21.35
C GLU A 83 1.19 24.02 20.60
N SER A 84 2.13 24.80 21.17
CA SER A 84 2.68 25.98 20.51
C SER A 84 3.75 25.68 19.48
N GLN A 85 4.39 24.52 19.57
CA GLN A 85 5.43 24.05 18.64
C GLN A 85 5.28 22.55 18.41
N ILE A 86 5.33 22.15 17.14
CA ILE A 86 5.26 20.74 16.74
C ILE A 86 6.55 20.39 16.01
N ARG A 87 7.30 19.42 16.54
CA ARG A 87 8.47 18.87 15.88
C ARG A 87 8.06 17.78 14.90
N ASN A 88 8.43 17.94 13.64
CA ASN A 88 8.26 16.94 12.59
C ASN A 88 9.64 16.32 12.30
N HIS A 89 9.93 15.22 12.96
CA HIS A 89 11.22 14.50 12.85
C HIS A 89 10.97 13.05 12.45
N TYR A 90 11.55 12.62 11.33
CA TYR A 90 11.42 11.25 10.85
C TYR A 90 12.62 10.81 10.01
N ASN A 91 12.82 9.50 9.94
CA ASN A 91 13.63 8.87 8.91
C ASN A 91 12.71 8.41 7.76
N GLU A 92 13.13 8.67 6.54
CA GLU A 92 12.37 8.33 5.34
C GLU A 92 13.07 7.24 4.52
N MET A 93 12.28 6.34 3.97
CA MET A 93 12.74 5.35 3.01
C MET A 93 11.79 5.29 1.82
N LEU A 94 12.31 5.53 0.62
CA LEU A 94 11.59 5.34 -0.63
C LEU A 94 12.07 4.04 -1.29
N VAL A 95 11.13 3.12 -1.50
CA VAL A 95 11.34 1.84 -2.17
C VAL A 95 10.73 1.93 -3.55
N CYS A 96 11.56 1.85 -4.60
CA CYS A 96 11.13 1.88 -5.99
C CYS A 96 11.04 0.45 -6.52
N LEU A 97 9.88 0.06 -6.99
CA LEU A 97 9.54 -1.27 -7.45
C LEU A 97 9.12 -1.24 -8.92
N LYS A 98 9.38 -2.31 -9.64
CA LYS A 98 8.93 -2.50 -11.01
C LYS A 98 8.41 -3.91 -11.23
N GLN A 99 7.20 -4.02 -11.74
CA GLN A 99 6.61 -5.27 -12.18
C GLN A 99 7.11 -5.59 -13.59
N THR A 100 7.98 -6.58 -13.73
CA THR A 100 8.72 -6.83 -14.97
C THR A 100 7.83 -7.30 -16.11
N SER A 101 6.81 -8.11 -15.82
CA SER A 101 5.90 -8.67 -16.84
C SER A 101 5.00 -7.62 -17.49
N THR A 102 4.72 -6.51 -16.81
CA THR A 102 3.79 -5.47 -17.26
C THR A 102 4.46 -4.13 -17.53
N ASP A 103 5.75 -4.01 -17.20
CA ASP A 103 6.53 -2.76 -17.24
C ASP A 103 5.92 -1.63 -16.41
N ARG A 104 5.25 -1.98 -15.28
CA ARG A 104 4.61 -1.03 -14.36
C ARG A 104 5.50 -0.76 -13.16
N ALA A 105 5.54 0.49 -12.75
CA ALA A 105 6.30 0.93 -11.57
C ALA A 105 5.36 1.35 -10.44
N MET A 106 5.80 1.08 -9.21
CA MET A 106 5.18 1.53 -7.96
C MET A 106 6.28 1.89 -6.98
N ASN A 107 6.10 2.98 -6.25
CA ASN A 107 6.98 3.32 -5.15
C ASN A 107 6.21 3.20 -3.84
N ILE A 108 6.92 2.82 -2.78
CA ILE A 108 6.39 2.82 -1.42
C ILE A 108 7.29 3.71 -0.58
N ARG A 109 6.71 4.76 -0.02
CA ARG A 109 7.40 5.70 0.87
C ARG A 109 7.02 5.43 2.31
N PHE A 110 8.02 5.15 3.13
CA PHE A 110 7.88 4.95 4.57
C PHE A 110 8.47 6.14 5.30
N ARG A 111 7.80 6.57 6.37
CA ARG A 111 8.32 7.53 7.35
C ARG A 111 8.23 6.92 8.73
N LEU A 112 9.37 6.84 9.38
CA LEU A 112 9.50 6.27 10.72
C LEU A 112 9.76 7.40 11.70
N PHE A 113 8.81 7.59 12.61
CA PHE A 113 8.86 8.52 13.74
C PHE A 113 9.23 7.76 15.02
N ASP A 114 9.52 8.48 16.10
CA ASP A 114 9.80 7.87 17.40
C ASP A 114 8.59 7.13 17.99
N ASP A 115 7.39 7.52 17.58
CA ASP A 115 6.09 7.04 18.06
C ASP A 115 5.24 6.32 17.01
N GLY A 116 5.72 6.20 15.77
CA GLY A 116 4.91 5.58 14.72
C GLY A 116 5.57 5.39 13.38
N LEU A 117 4.89 4.62 12.54
CA LEU A 117 5.21 4.39 11.15
C LEU A 117 4.05 4.90 10.28
N GLY A 118 4.35 5.78 9.34
CA GLY A 118 3.47 6.12 8.24
C GLY A 118 4.02 5.57 6.92
N PHE A 119 3.14 5.18 6.01
CA PHE A 119 3.55 4.87 4.64
C PHE A 119 2.48 5.30 3.64
N ARG A 120 2.91 5.43 2.38
CA ARG A 120 2.02 5.66 1.26
C ARG A 120 2.56 4.99 0.00
N TYR A 121 1.66 4.63 -0.88
CA TYR A 121 1.99 4.23 -2.23
C TYR A 121 2.08 5.47 -3.13
N GLU A 122 3.04 5.45 -4.05
CA GLU A 122 3.23 6.48 -5.06
C GLU A 122 3.25 5.80 -6.45
N PHE A 123 2.45 6.34 -7.35
CA PHE A 123 2.36 5.85 -8.73
C PHE A 123 3.07 6.85 -9.64
N PRO A 124 4.36 6.59 -9.99
CA PRO A 124 5.08 7.49 -10.87
C PRO A 124 4.43 7.58 -12.25
N GLU A 125 4.55 8.73 -12.90
CA GLU A 125 4.07 8.90 -14.27
C GLU A 125 4.74 7.87 -15.19
N GLN A 126 3.93 7.10 -15.91
CA GLN A 126 4.39 6.00 -16.75
C GLN A 126 3.43 5.71 -17.91
N LYS A 127 3.95 5.29 -19.05
CA LYS A 127 3.14 5.04 -20.25
C LYS A 127 2.21 3.83 -20.12
N THR A 128 2.63 2.85 -19.34
CA THR A 128 1.93 1.56 -19.17
C THR A 128 0.76 1.64 -18.19
N MET A 129 0.65 2.74 -17.41
CA MET A 129 -0.36 2.92 -16.38
C MET A 129 -0.73 4.41 -16.22
N SER A 130 -1.20 5.05 -17.31
CA SER A 130 -1.63 6.45 -17.31
C SER A 130 -3.01 6.66 -16.66
N TYR A 131 -3.85 5.63 -16.69
CA TYR A 131 -5.14 5.56 -16.01
C TYR A 131 -5.37 4.15 -15.51
N PHE A 132 -5.80 4.02 -14.25
CA PHE A 132 -6.10 2.73 -13.63
C PHE A 132 -7.16 2.91 -12.55
N VAL A 133 -7.82 1.81 -12.21
CA VAL A 133 -8.78 1.74 -11.11
C VAL A 133 -8.28 0.69 -10.13
N ILE A 134 -8.15 1.07 -8.87
CA ILE A 134 -7.88 0.14 -7.77
C ILE A 134 -9.20 -0.55 -7.46
N ASN A 135 -9.21 -1.88 -7.55
CA ASN A 135 -10.33 -2.71 -7.17
C ASN A 135 -10.28 -3.03 -5.68
N GLU A 136 -9.08 -3.35 -5.20
CA GLU A 136 -8.84 -3.71 -3.81
C GLU A 136 -7.43 -3.32 -3.39
N GLU A 137 -7.27 -2.82 -2.17
CA GLU A 137 -5.98 -2.66 -1.51
C GLU A 137 -5.71 -3.91 -0.67
N LEU A 138 -4.56 -4.55 -0.90
CA LEU A 138 -4.18 -5.81 -0.30
C LEU A 138 -3.14 -5.65 0.82
N THR A 139 -3.00 -4.44 1.36
CA THR A 139 -2.07 -4.16 2.44
C THR A 139 -2.44 -4.94 3.71
N GLN A 140 -1.50 -5.70 4.22
CA GLN A 140 -1.66 -6.50 5.43
C GLN A 140 -1.03 -5.82 6.65
N PHE A 141 -1.59 -6.12 7.82
CA PHE A 141 -1.10 -5.72 9.14
C PHE A 141 -1.10 -6.96 10.04
N ALA A 142 -0.12 -7.85 9.85
CA ALA A 142 0.02 -9.05 10.66
C ALA A 142 0.60 -8.68 12.04
N MET A 143 -0.26 -8.38 12.99
CA MET A 143 0.15 -7.98 14.33
C MET A 143 0.87 -9.12 15.06
N ALA A 144 1.96 -8.79 15.78
CA ALA A 144 2.78 -9.77 16.47
C ALA A 144 2.13 -10.38 17.72
N GLY A 145 1.00 -9.85 18.17
CA GLY A 145 0.29 -10.33 19.36
C GLY A 145 -1.18 -9.92 19.36
N ASP A 146 -1.91 -10.45 20.32
CA ASP A 146 -3.32 -10.12 20.56
C ASP A 146 -3.42 -8.81 21.37
N HIS A 147 -3.19 -7.70 20.66
CA HIS A 147 -3.13 -6.36 21.24
C HIS A 147 -4.52 -5.81 21.58
N THR A 148 -4.56 -4.83 22.47
CA THR A 148 -5.78 -4.02 22.68
C THR A 148 -5.99 -3.11 21.46
N ALA A 149 -7.20 -3.12 20.94
CA ALA A 149 -7.65 -2.28 19.84
C ALA A 149 -8.77 -1.35 20.28
N TRP A 150 -8.79 -0.14 19.74
CA TRP A 150 -9.91 0.79 19.80
C TRP A 150 -10.44 0.94 18.39
N TRP A 151 -11.66 0.52 18.16
CA TRP A 151 -12.22 0.41 16.82
C TRP A 151 -13.70 0.81 16.78
N ILE A 152 -14.15 1.10 15.58
CA ILE A 152 -15.56 1.31 15.24
C ILE A 152 -15.91 0.41 14.04
N PRO A 153 -17.18 -0.01 13.88
CA PRO A 153 -17.63 -0.68 12.67
C PRO A 153 -17.43 0.22 11.45
N GLY A 154 -17.06 -0.37 10.32
CA GLY A 154 -17.11 0.32 9.04
C GLY A 154 -18.55 0.52 8.61
N ASP A 155 -18.94 1.74 8.26
CA ASP A 155 -20.26 2.08 7.77
C ASP A 155 -20.13 2.94 6.50
N TYR A 156 -21.01 2.69 5.53
CA TYR A 156 -21.02 3.43 4.27
C TYR A 156 -21.46 4.89 4.45
N ASP A 157 -22.45 5.13 5.30
CA ASP A 157 -23.07 6.45 5.45
C ASP A 157 -22.48 7.30 6.58
N THR A 158 -21.92 6.68 7.61
CA THR A 158 -21.37 7.38 8.78
C THR A 158 -20.18 6.66 9.38
N GLN A 159 -19.31 7.41 10.04
CA GLN A 159 -18.19 6.91 10.86
C GLN A 159 -18.37 7.36 12.33
N GLU A 160 -19.59 7.75 12.75
CA GLU A 160 -19.89 8.39 14.00
C GLU A 160 -20.36 7.41 15.09
N TYR A 161 -19.68 6.26 15.20
CA TYR A 161 -19.92 5.30 16.27
C TYR A 161 -19.03 5.56 17.48
N ASN A 162 -19.49 5.13 18.65
CA ASN A 162 -18.64 5.09 19.83
C ASN A 162 -17.52 4.07 19.63
N TYR A 163 -16.31 4.42 20.09
CA TYR A 163 -15.19 3.49 20.06
C TYR A 163 -15.43 2.29 20.98
N THR A 164 -15.20 1.11 20.48
CA THR A 164 -15.16 -0.14 21.25
C THR A 164 -13.72 -0.48 21.57
N GLN A 165 -13.44 -0.84 22.81
CA GLN A 165 -12.16 -1.36 23.24
C GLN A 165 -12.26 -2.87 23.43
N SER A 166 -11.41 -3.62 22.74
CA SER A 166 -11.34 -5.07 22.84
C SER A 166 -9.95 -5.61 22.51
N ARG A 167 -9.75 -6.92 22.63
CA ARG A 167 -8.63 -7.61 21.99
C ARG A 167 -8.88 -7.74 20.51
N LEU A 168 -7.81 -7.80 19.70
CA LEU A 168 -7.91 -8.03 18.26
C LEU A 168 -8.68 -9.32 17.93
N SER A 169 -8.43 -10.40 18.70
CA SER A 169 -9.11 -11.70 18.52
C SER A 169 -10.61 -11.68 18.79
N GLU A 170 -11.09 -10.68 19.53
CA GLU A 170 -12.51 -10.54 19.90
C GLU A 170 -13.33 -9.76 18.85
N ILE A 171 -12.66 -8.98 17.98
CA ILE A 171 -13.34 -8.12 17.00
C ILE A 171 -14.36 -8.85 16.15
N PRO A 172 -14.06 -10.03 15.55
CA PRO A 172 -15.04 -10.72 14.70
C PRO A 172 -16.34 -11.05 15.42
N SER A 173 -16.25 -11.52 16.68
CA SER A 173 -17.44 -11.89 17.45
C SER A 173 -18.27 -10.70 17.93
N LEU A 174 -17.61 -9.56 18.17
CA LEU A 174 -18.28 -8.32 18.57
C LEU A 174 -18.90 -7.58 17.39
N PHE A 175 -18.39 -7.82 16.18
CA PHE A 175 -18.92 -7.22 14.95
C PHE A 175 -20.22 -7.91 14.49
N GLU A 176 -20.39 -9.20 14.79
CA GLU A 176 -21.57 -10.00 14.43
C GLU A 176 -22.74 -9.87 15.43
N SER A 177 -22.53 -9.22 16.57
CA SER A 177 -23.52 -9.04 17.64
C SER A 177 -24.29 -7.72 17.52
#